data_413e5118b784fccc1658ad1e73f53c73
#
_entry.id   413e5118b784fccc1658ad1e73f53c73
#
_cell.length_a   1.000
_cell.length_b   1.000
_cell.length_c   1.000
_cell.angle_alpha   90.00
_cell.angle_beta   90.00
_cell.angle_gamma   90.00
#
_symmetry.space_group_name_H-M   'P 1'
#
loop_
_entity.id
_entity.type
_entity.pdbx_description
1 polymer ?
#
loop_
_entity_poly.entity_id
_entity_poly.type
_entity_poly.pdbx_seq_one_letter_code
_entity_poly.pdbx_strand_id
1 'polypeptide(L)'
;GLAVRVPTPTGSLTDLTFIAKNEVSVEAVKAAVKAAAEGELKGVLKYTEDPIVSSDIVGDPHTSIFDATETKVIGNLVKVLSWYDNEWGYSNALVRLTALVGSKLA
;
A
#
# COMPACT_ATOMS: atom_id res chain seq x y z
N GLY A 1 3.32 13.61 11.94
CA GLY A 1 2.21 12.76 11.49
C GLY A 1 1.04 12.80 12.46
N LEU A 2 -0.12 12.37 12.00
CA LEU A 2 -1.31 12.27 12.83
C LEU A 2 -2.14 11.06 12.39
N ALA A 3 -3.07 10.62 13.23
CA ALA A 3 -4.04 9.60 12.90
C ALA A 3 -5.45 10.18 13.01
N VAL A 4 -6.34 9.79 12.09
CA VAL A 4 -7.73 10.21 12.05
C VAL A 4 -8.61 8.96 12.12
N ARG A 5 -9.60 8.99 12.99
CA ARG A 5 -10.61 7.95 13.08
C ARG A 5 -11.91 8.42 12.43
N VAL A 6 -12.47 7.56 11.60
CA VAL A 6 -13.71 7.83 10.86
C VAL A 6 -14.73 6.71 11.13
N PRO A 7 -16.04 6.94 10.97
CA PRO A 7 -17.08 5.97 11.26
C PRO A 7 -17.25 4.94 10.12
N THR A 8 -16.19 4.17 9.82
CA THR A 8 -16.23 3.02 8.91
C THR A 8 -16.00 1.74 9.70
N PRO A 9 -16.68 0.62 9.38
CA PRO A 9 -16.53 -0.64 10.13
C PRO A 9 -15.11 -1.20 10.07
N THR A 10 -14.46 -1.15 8.91
CA THR A 10 -13.09 -1.62 8.68
C THR A 10 -12.51 -0.92 7.45
N GLY A 11 -11.20 -1.08 7.26
CA GLY A 11 -10.47 -0.43 6.20
C GLY A 11 -9.74 0.81 6.69
N SER A 12 -8.53 1.00 6.22
CA SER A 12 -7.64 2.09 6.60
C SER A 12 -6.94 2.66 5.38
N LEU A 13 -6.56 3.92 5.47
CA LEU A 13 -5.85 4.64 4.42
C LEU A 13 -4.60 5.29 5.01
N THR A 14 -3.47 5.07 4.38
CA THR A 14 -2.25 5.82 4.65
C THR A 14 -2.08 6.90 3.60
N ASP A 15 -1.99 8.14 4.04
CA ASP A 15 -1.62 9.30 3.23
C ASP A 15 -0.16 9.62 3.53
N LEU A 16 0.73 9.34 2.59
CA LEU A 16 2.16 9.56 2.72
C LEU A 16 2.61 10.67 1.78
N THR A 17 3.23 11.70 2.37
CA THR A 17 3.90 12.77 1.63
C THR A 17 5.38 12.74 1.97
N PHE A 18 6.24 12.74 0.96
CA PHE A 18 7.69 12.71 1.15
C PHE A 18 8.43 13.53 0.09
N ILE A 19 9.67 13.89 0.40
CA ILE A 19 10.57 14.56 -0.54
C ILE A 19 11.49 13.50 -1.13
N ALA A 20 11.38 13.28 -2.43
CA ALA A 20 12.27 12.40 -3.17
C ALA A 20 13.67 13.03 -3.32
N LYS A 21 14.68 12.19 -3.48
CA LYS A 21 16.06 12.66 -3.67
C LYS A 21 16.23 13.52 -4.94
N ASN A 22 15.49 13.17 -5.98
CA ASN A 22 15.49 13.87 -7.28
C ASN A 22 14.05 14.24 -7.66
N GLU A 23 13.88 15.14 -8.60
CA GLU A 23 12.58 15.37 -9.25
C GLU A 23 12.10 14.10 -9.93
N VAL A 24 10.80 13.83 -9.81
CA VAL A 24 10.14 12.67 -10.38
C VAL A 24 8.82 13.06 -11.03
N SER A 25 8.29 12.20 -11.88
CA SER A 25 6.95 12.36 -12.45
C SER A 25 5.96 11.39 -11.79
N VAL A 26 4.67 11.67 -11.95
CA VAL A 26 3.58 10.76 -11.51
C VAL A 26 3.74 9.39 -12.18
N GLU A 27 4.07 9.38 -13.47
CA GLU A 27 4.27 8.16 -14.27
C GLU A 27 5.45 7.33 -13.74
N ALA A 28 6.55 7.99 -13.36
CA ALA A 28 7.72 7.32 -12.80
C ALA A 28 7.40 6.67 -11.45
N VAL A 29 6.65 7.35 -10.59
CA VAL A 29 6.21 6.80 -9.29
C VAL A 29 5.29 5.60 -9.51
N LYS A 30 4.28 5.73 -10.37
CA LYS A 30 3.36 4.63 -10.72
C LYS A 30 4.11 3.43 -11.29
N ALA A 31 5.02 3.65 -12.21
CA ALA A 31 5.80 2.57 -12.83
C ALA A 31 6.67 1.83 -11.80
N ALA A 32 7.33 2.55 -10.90
CA ALA A 32 8.15 1.96 -9.85
C ALA A 32 7.32 1.10 -8.88
N VAL A 33 6.16 1.60 -8.44
CA VAL A 33 5.26 0.85 -7.54
C VAL A 33 4.68 -0.37 -8.23
N LYS A 34 4.26 -0.24 -9.49
CA LYS A 34 3.74 -1.35 -10.28
C LYS A 34 4.79 -2.45 -10.46
N ALA A 35 6.01 -2.08 -10.80
CA ALA A 35 7.12 -3.04 -10.93
C ALA A 35 7.40 -3.78 -9.62
N ALA A 36 7.38 -3.09 -8.48
CA ALA A 36 7.54 -3.72 -7.16
C ALA A 36 6.39 -4.68 -6.84
N ALA A 37 5.15 -4.29 -7.13
CA ALA A 37 3.95 -5.11 -6.89
C ALA A 37 3.93 -6.38 -7.75
N GLU A 38 4.44 -6.32 -8.98
CA GLU A 38 4.55 -7.47 -9.88
C GLU A 38 5.81 -8.32 -9.62
N GLY A 39 6.81 -7.73 -8.96
CA GLY A 39 8.13 -8.32 -8.67
C GLY A 39 8.33 -8.72 -7.20
N GLU A 40 9.24 -8.02 -6.54
CA GLU A 40 9.73 -8.38 -5.19
C GLU A 40 8.66 -8.30 -4.09
N LEU A 41 7.64 -7.45 -4.26
CA LEU A 41 6.53 -7.28 -3.31
C LEU A 41 5.24 -7.97 -3.76
N LYS A 42 5.32 -8.91 -4.69
CA LYS A 42 4.16 -9.66 -5.16
C LYS A 42 3.47 -10.39 -4.00
N GLY A 43 2.15 -10.21 -3.89
CA GLY A 43 1.34 -10.75 -2.80
C GLY A 43 1.38 -9.94 -1.51
N VAL A 44 2.24 -8.92 -1.42
CA VAL A 44 2.33 -7.99 -0.29
C VAL A 44 1.80 -6.61 -0.68
N LEU A 45 2.24 -6.10 -1.82
CA LEU A 45 1.80 -4.85 -2.40
C LEU A 45 0.89 -5.11 -3.60
N LYS A 46 -0.27 -4.46 -3.62
CA LYS A 46 -1.18 -4.44 -4.77
C LYS A 46 -1.16 -3.04 -5.39
N TYR A 47 -1.15 -2.98 -6.71
CA TYR A 47 -1.28 -1.75 -7.49
C TYR A 47 -2.67 -1.73 -8.12
N THR A 48 -3.39 -0.61 -8.02
CA THR A 48 -4.69 -0.44 -8.70
C THR A 48 -4.81 0.94 -9.33
N GLU A 49 -5.51 0.99 -10.46
CA GLU A 49 -5.95 2.23 -11.14
C GLU A 49 -7.47 2.41 -11.05
N ASP A 50 -8.14 1.52 -10.32
CA ASP A 50 -9.58 1.62 -10.08
C ASP A 50 -9.88 2.66 -8.98
N PRO A 51 -10.98 3.41 -9.08
CA PRO A 51 -11.39 4.38 -8.05
C PRO A 51 -12.01 3.65 -6.85
N ILE A 52 -11.17 3.08 -6.00
CA ILE A 52 -11.58 2.27 -4.85
C ILE A 52 -11.89 3.14 -3.62
N VAL A 53 -12.71 2.58 -2.74
CA VAL A 53 -13.04 3.11 -1.42
C VAL A 53 -12.91 2.00 -0.36
N SER A 54 -13.12 2.33 0.91
CA SER A 54 -12.92 1.41 2.03
C SER A 54 -13.66 0.06 1.90
N SER A 55 -14.87 0.05 1.35
CA SER A 55 -15.63 -1.19 1.15
C SER A 55 -15.00 -2.14 0.12
N ASP A 56 -14.22 -1.63 -0.80
CA ASP A 56 -13.59 -2.43 -1.87
C ASP A 56 -12.39 -3.23 -1.37
N ILE A 57 -11.77 -2.81 -0.27
CA ILE A 57 -10.56 -3.46 0.25
C ILE A 57 -10.84 -4.43 1.41
N VAL A 58 -12.09 -4.54 1.82
CA VAL A 58 -12.50 -5.50 2.87
C VAL A 58 -12.21 -6.93 2.42
N GLY A 59 -11.46 -7.67 3.23
CA GLY A 59 -11.03 -9.04 2.92
C GLY A 59 -9.86 -9.15 1.95
N ASP A 60 -9.24 -8.03 1.54
CA ASP A 60 -8.04 -8.06 0.71
C ASP A 60 -6.81 -8.43 1.59
N PRO A 61 -6.05 -9.48 1.22
CA PRO A 61 -4.95 -9.97 2.04
C PRO A 61 -3.65 -9.17 1.89
N HIS A 62 -3.59 -8.22 0.95
CA HIS A 62 -2.38 -7.43 0.73
C HIS A 62 -2.12 -6.50 1.92
N THR A 63 -0.86 -6.32 2.26
CA THR A 63 -0.45 -5.39 3.32
C THR A 63 -0.71 -3.94 2.92
N SER A 64 -0.57 -3.64 1.63
CA SER A 64 -0.73 -2.30 1.08
C SER A 64 -1.35 -2.39 -0.32
N ILE A 65 -2.37 -1.57 -0.56
CA ILE A 65 -3.06 -1.45 -1.84
C ILE A 65 -2.85 -0.03 -2.32
N PHE A 66 -1.87 0.15 -3.21
CA PHE A 66 -1.49 1.46 -3.72
C PHE A 66 -2.56 1.99 -4.69
N ASP A 67 -3.08 3.17 -4.37
CA ASP A 67 -4.06 3.87 -5.20
C ASP A 67 -3.35 4.79 -6.20
N ALA A 68 -3.19 4.30 -7.41
CA ALA A 68 -2.49 5.04 -8.46
C ALA A 68 -3.26 6.30 -8.91
N THR A 69 -4.58 6.33 -8.71
CA THR A 69 -5.41 7.47 -9.13
C THR A 69 -5.13 8.73 -8.31
N GLU A 70 -4.68 8.56 -7.07
CA GLU A 70 -4.42 9.63 -6.11
C GLU A 70 -2.92 10.02 -5.99
N THR A 71 -2.07 9.50 -6.86
CA THR A 71 -0.65 9.87 -6.89
C THR A 71 -0.48 11.31 -7.37
N LYS A 72 0.22 12.14 -6.59
CA LYS A 72 0.48 13.55 -6.90
C LYS A 72 1.96 13.87 -6.74
N VAL A 73 2.49 14.70 -7.64
CA VAL A 73 3.89 15.11 -7.63
C VAL A 73 4.00 16.60 -7.96
N ILE A 74 4.82 17.31 -7.19
CA ILE A 74 5.23 18.70 -7.46
C ILE A 74 6.75 18.77 -7.29
N GLY A 75 7.50 18.78 -8.40
CA GLY A 75 8.95 18.72 -8.38
C GLY A 75 9.43 17.38 -7.78
N ASN A 76 10.04 17.44 -6.59
CA ASN A 76 10.43 16.25 -5.84
C ASN A 76 9.51 15.94 -4.64
N LEU A 77 8.45 16.73 -4.45
CA LEU A 77 7.44 16.44 -3.43
C LEU A 77 6.42 15.45 -3.97
N VAL A 78 6.32 14.29 -3.32
CA VAL A 78 5.48 13.17 -3.75
C VAL A 78 4.43 12.88 -2.69
N LYS A 79 3.17 12.73 -3.12
CA LYS A 79 2.06 12.26 -2.31
C LYS A 79 1.50 10.97 -2.89
N VAL A 80 1.39 9.95 -2.05
CA VAL A 80 0.82 8.65 -2.40
C VAL A 80 -0.20 8.22 -1.37
N LEU A 81 -1.24 7.52 -1.81
CA LEU A 81 -2.25 6.92 -0.96
C LEU A 81 -2.19 5.40 -1.05
N SER A 82 -2.36 4.75 0.09
CA SER A 82 -2.38 3.30 0.15
C SER A 82 -3.47 2.82 1.10
N TRP A 83 -4.33 1.95 0.59
CA TRP A 83 -5.40 1.31 1.35
C TRP A 83 -4.92 0.00 1.96
N TYR A 84 -5.53 -0.41 3.06
CA TYR A 84 -5.33 -1.73 3.64
C TYR A 84 -6.51 -2.13 4.53
N ASP A 85 -6.83 -3.42 4.53
CA ASP A 85 -7.69 -4.00 5.55
C ASP A 85 -6.86 -4.21 6.82
N ASN A 86 -7.12 -3.38 7.84
CA ASN A 86 -6.34 -3.37 9.08
C ASN A 86 -6.44 -4.68 9.89
N GLU A 87 -7.46 -5.50 9.64
CA GLU A 87 -7.62 -6.80 10.29
C GLU A 87 -7.09 -7.92 9.41
N TRP A 88 -7.61 -8.06 8.20
CA TRP A 88 -7.28 -9.16 7.29
C TRP A 88 -5.87 -9.05 6.71
N GLY A 89 -5.47 -7.86 6.31
CA GLY A 89 -4.12 -7.61 5.82
C GLY A 89 -3.06 -7.92 6.87
N TYR A 90 -3.26 -7.47 8.11
CA TYR A 90 -2.35 -7.76 9.22
C TYR A 90 -2.32 -9.26 9.54
N SER A 91 -3.47 -9.93 9.63
CA SER A 91 -3.53 -11.37 9.90
C SER A 91 -2.77 -12.19 8.85
N ASN A 92 -2.91 -11.84 7.57
CA ASN A 92 -2.15 -12.46 6.49
C ASN A 92 -0.64 -12.16 6.60
N ALA A 93 -0.25 -10.94 6.97
CA ALA A 93 1.15 -10.60 7.20
C ALA A 93 1.75 -11.41 8.36
N LEU A 94 1.01 -11.61 9.44
CA LEU A 94 1.43 -12.43 10.58
C LEU A 94 1.64 -13.90 10.18
N VAL A 95 0.74 -14.46 9.37
CA VAL A 95 0.90 -15.82 8.84
C VAL A 95 2.15 -15.95 7.97
N ARG A 96 2.39 -14.98 7.09
CA ARG A 96 3.61 -14.96 6.25
C ARG A 96 4.89 -14.87 7.10
N LEU A 97 4.88 -14.02 8.13
CA LEU A 97 6.00 -13.89 9.05
C LEU A 97 6.25 -15.21 9.81
N THR A 98 5.19 -15.83 10.29
CA THR A 98 5.27 -17.13 11.00
C THR A 98 5.86 -18.22 10.10
N ALA A 99 5.43 -18.29 8.85
CA ALA A 99 5.97 -19.23 7.87
C ALA A 99 7.46 -18.95 7.58
N LEU A 100 7.85 -17.67 7.46
CA LEU A 100 9.24 -17.28 7.27
C LEU A 100 10.11 -17.71 8.46
N VAL A 101 9.67 -17.44 9.69
CA VAL A 101 10.37 -17.86 10.90
C VAL A 101 10.48 -19.38 10.95
N GLY A 102 9.39 -20.10 10.69
CA GLY A 102 9.38 -21.57 10.65
C GLY A 102 10.39 -22.14 9.64
N SER A 103 10.50 -21.52 8.46
CA SER A 103 11.48 -21.93 7.45
C SER A 103 12.94 -21.74 7.88
N LYS A 104 13.20 -20.84 8.84
CA LYS A 104 14.53 -20.58 9.38
C LYS A 104 14.91 -21.50 10.55
N LEU A 105 13.91 -22.14 11.16
CA LEU A 105 14.11 -23.09 12.27
C LEU A 105 14.31 -24.53 11.77
N ALA A 106 14.00 -24.79 10.53
CA ALA A 106 14.14 -26.12 9.92
C ALA A 106 15.58 -26.45 9.53
#